data_dc003f0a448c877bb1280020687918e4
#
_entry.id   dc003f0a448c877bb1280020687918e4
#
_cell.length_a   1.000
_cell.length_b   1.000
_cell.length_c   1.000
_cell.angle_alpha   90.00
_cell.angle_beta   90.00
_cell.angle_gamma   90.00
#
_symmetry.space_group_name_H-M   'P 1'
#
loop_
_entity.id
_entity.type
_entity.pdbx_description
1 polymer ?
#
loop_
_entity_poly.entity_id
_entity_poly.type
_entity_poly.pdbx_seq_one_letter_code
_entity_poly.pdbx_strand_id
1 'polypeptide(L)'
;MSTANAQPLYLRRRIVNVVALLMSCLTALFGLFFLGWILWTLASKGLAGINLDLFTKMTPPPMQEGGLANAFFGSAVMCGLAIAIGTPLGVLAGTWLAEYGNFRKAGTVVRFVNDILLSAPSIVLGLFVYTLYVMQTGGQFSAFAGALSLAFIVLPVVVRTTDEMLRLVPSQMREAALSLGIPQWKVTVQVLYRSAAAGIITGILLALARISGETAPLLFTAFGNQYWNSNVFQPMASVPVVMNQFAGSPYESWQVLAWAGALVLTVFVLLVSLSARGILLRNRISHD
;
A
#
# COMPACT_ATOMS: atom_id res chain seq x y z
N MET A 1 24.57 -10.64 -52.58
CA MET A 1 23.76 -9.53 -52.03
C MET A 1 24.68 -8.65 -51.20
N SER A 2 24.79 -7.40 -51.60
CA SER A 2 25.89 -6.48 -51.25
C SER A 2 25.87 -6.06 -49.78
N THR A 3 26.95 -6.34 -49.06
CA THR A 3 27.26 -5.92 -47.67
C THR A 3 27.43 -4.40 -47.51
N ALA A 4 27.48 -3.65 -48.60
CA ALA A 4 27.68 -2.20 -48.63
C ALA A 4 26.49 -1.38 -48.07
N ASN A 5 25.25 -1.90 -48.12
CA ASN A 5 24.05 -1.20 -47.64
C ASN A 5 23.73 -1.42 -46.14
N ALA A 6 24.48 -2.29 -45.44
CA ALA A 6 24.24 -2.59 -44.02
C ALA A 6 24.91 -1.58 -43.07
N GLN A 7 26.00 -0.93 -43.48
CA GLN A 7 26.79 -0.02 -42.66
C GLN A 7 26.02 1.27 -42.24
N PRO A 8 25.31 2.00 -43.12
CA PRO A 8 24.62 3.23 -42.76
C PRO A 8 23.41 2.94 -41.83
N LEU A 9 22.73 1.81 -42.01
CA LEU A 9 21.64 1.34 -41.14
C LEU A 9 22.15 0.97 -39.74
N TYR A 10 23.32 0.33 -39.66
CA TYR A 10 23.96 -0.02 -38.39
C TYR A 10 24.39 1.25 -37.62
N LEU A 11 25.02 2.20 -38.30
CA LEU A 11 25.44 3.47 -37.67
C LEU A 11 24.26 4.29 -37.15
N ARG A 12 23.18 4.37 -37.96
CA ARG A 12 21.93 5.05 -37.54
C ARG A 12 21.31 4.37 -36.31
N ARG A 13 21.21 3.03 -36.30
CA ARG A 13 20.69 2.27 -35.15
C ARG A 13 21.57 2.48 -33.91
N ARG A 14 22.89 2.52 -34.06
CA ARG A 14 23.81 2.76 -32.94
C ARG A 14 23.65 4.17 -32.39
N ILE A 15 23.54 5.20 -33.23
CA ILE A 15 23.30 6.57 -32.80
C ILE A 15 21.96 6.68 -32.07
N VAL A 16 20.88 6.14 -32.63
CA VAL A 16 19.56 6.15 -32.01
C VAL A 16 19.61 5.44 -30.65
N ASN A 17 20.28 4.30 -30.53
CA ASN A 17 20.43 3.61 -29.26
C ASN A 17 21.20 4.41 -28.22
N VAL A 18 22.33 5.03 -28.62
CA VAL A 18 23.12 5.90 -27.72
C VAL A 18 22.29 7.11 -27.25
N VAL A 19 21.57 7.76 -28.18
CA VAL A 19 20.69 8.88 -27.83
C VAL A 19 19.58 8.43 -26.88
N ALA A 20 18.93 7.29 -27.15
CA ALA A 20 17.90 6.74 -26.29
C ALA A 20 18.43 6.40 -24.89
N LEU A 21 19.63 5.80 -24.79
CA LEU A 21 20.29 5.54 -23.51
C LEU A 21 20.61 6.82 -22.74
N LEU A 22 21.17 7.83 -23.42
CA LEU A 22 21.47 9.11 -22.80
C LEU A 22 20.20 9.81 -22.27
N MET A 23 19.12 9.82 -23.08
CA MET A 23 17.84 10.39 -22.68
C MET A 23 17.26 9.61 -21.47
N SER A 24 17.33 8.29 -21.49
CA SER A 24 16.87 7.46 -20.35
C SER A 24 17.68 7.74 -19.08
N CYS A 25 19.02 7.85 -19.19
CA CYS A 25 19.89 8.20 -18.06
C CYS A 25 19.58 9.61 -17.52
N LEU A 26 19.40 10.60 -18.40
CA LEU A 26 19.05 11.96 -18.00
C LEU A 26 17.70 12.00 -17.28
N THR A 27 16.70 11.30 -17.80
CA THR A 27 15.37 11.20 -17.15
C THR A 27 15.45 10.53 -15.79
N ALA A 28 16.24 9.45 -15.67
CA ALA A 28 16.47 8.79 -14.40
C ALA A 28 17.17 9.70 -13.38
N LEU A 29 18.23 10.41 -13.79
CA LEU A 29 18.96 11.36 -12.95
C LEU A 29 18.05 12.51 -12.50
N PHE A 30 17.23 13.03 -13.40
CA PHE A 30 16.23 14.06 -13.09
C PHE A 30 15.26 13.59 -12.00
N GLY A 31 14.69 12.38 -12.14
CA GLY A 31 13.81 11.81 -11.14
C GLY A 31 14.50 11.59 -9.79
N LEU A 32 15.74 11.06 -9.80
CA LEU A 32 16.53 10.86 -8.59
C LEU A 32 16.92 12.16 -7.89
N PHE A 33 17.21 13.21 -8.65
CA PHE A 33 17.50 14.54 -8.12
C PHE A 33 16.30 15.08 -7.31
N PHE A 34 15.09 15.06 -7.90
CA PHE A 34 13.90 15.54 -7.19
C PHE A 34 13.53 14.65 -6.00
N LEU A 35 13.68 13.34 -6.12
CA LEU A 35 13.49 12.43 -5.00
C LEU A 35 14.45 12.76 -3.86
N GLY A 36 15.74 12.94 -4.16
CA GLY A 36 16.75 13.33 -3.17
C GLY A 36 16.44 14.69 -2.52
N TRP A 37 16.00 15.66 -3.33
CA TRP A 37 15.59 16.99 -2.83
C TRP A 37 14.39 16.89 -1.88
N ILE A 38 13.36 16.13 -2.24
CA ILE A 38 12.17 15.92 -1.39
C ILE A 38 12.58 15.25 -0.07
N LEU A 39 13.37 14.18 -0.11
CA LEU A 39 13.82 13.48 1.08
C LEU A 39 14.72 14.35 1.97
N TRP A 40 15.60 15.16 1.37
CA TRP A 40 16.42 16.12 2.09
C TRP A 40 15.55 17.18 2.80
N THR A 41 14.57 17.76 2.08
CA THR A 41 13.67 18.76 2.64
C THR A 41 12.83 18.15 3.77
N LEU A 42 12.31 16.94 3.56
CA LEU A 42 11.56 16.19 4.57
C LEU A 42 12.40 15.93 5.83
N ALA A 43 13.64 15.48 5.65
CA ALA A 43 14.54 15.22 6.77
C ALA A 43 14.91 16.51 7.51
N SER A 44 15.31 17.57 6.79
CA SER A 44 15.75 18.83 7.39
C SER A 44 14.64 19.54 8.17
N LYS A 45 13.42 19.57 7.63
CA LYS A 45 12.27 20.19 8.31
C LYS A 45 11.61 19.27 9.32
N GLY A 46 11.53 17.97 9.04
CA GLY A 46 10.89 17.00 9.92
C GLY A 46 11.66 16.74 11.21
N LEU A 47 13.00 16.69 11.16
CA LEU A 47 13.83 16.50 12.35
C LEU A 47 13.66 17.60 13.40
N ALA A 48 13.39 18.83 12.97
CA ALA A 48 13.16 19.96 13.88
C ALA A 48 11.92 19.76 14.79
N GLY A 49 10.93 18.99 14.34
CA GLY A 49 9.70 18.73 15.09
C GLY A 49 9.68 17.38 15.84
N ILE A 50 10.75 16.57 15.75
CA ILE A 50 10.81 15.30 16.47
C ILE A 50 11.25 15.53 17.92
N ASN A 51 10.27 15.36 18.82
CA ASN A 51 10.47 15.38 20.26
C ASN A 51 9.57 14.31 20.93
N LEU A 52 9.69 14.10 22.24
CA LEU A 52 8.83 13.18 22.98
C LEU A 52 7.36 13.61 22.96
N ASP A 53 7.10 14.90 22.92
CA ASP A 53 5.76 15.46 22.90
C ASP A 53 4.99 15.06 21.62
N LEU A 54 5.69 14.87 20.50
CA LEU A 54 5.11 14.38 19.24
C LEU A 54 4.35 13.05 19.42
N PHE A 55 4.85 12.16 20.27
CA PHE A 55 4.30 10.81 20.50
C PHE A 55 3.41 10.71 21.73
N THR A 56 3.45 11.69 22.63
CA THR A 56 2.75 11.64 23.92
C THR A 56 1.59 12.63 24.03
N LYS A 57 1.69 13.79 23.35
CA LYS A 57 0.64 14.80 23.36
C LYS A 57 -0.32 14.62 22.18
N MET A 58 -1.55 15.08 22.36
CA MET A 58 -2.59 15.10 21.32
C MET A 58 -2.35 16.26 20.34
N THR A 59 -3.09 16.24 19.23
CA THR A 59 -3.11 17.33 18.25
C THR A 59 -3.57 18.62 18.92
N PRO A 60 -2.75 19.69 18.87
CA PRO A 60 -3.04 20.92 19.59
C PRO A 60 -4.05 21.78 18.84
N PRO A 61 -4.81 22.64 19.55
CA PRO A 61 -5.49 23.76 18.93
C PRO A 61 -4.48 24.78 18.37
N PRO A 62 -4.94 25.73 17.52
CA PRO A 62 -4.06 26.73 16.93
C PRO A 62 -3.24 27.48 17.98
N MET A 63 -1.96 27.77 17.66
CA MET A 63 -1.02 28.53 18.49
C MET A 63 -0.63 27.86 19.83
N GLN A 64 -0.92 26.57 20.01
CA GLN A 64 -0.49 25.81 21.18
C GLN A 64 0.52 24.73 20.77
N GLU A 65 1.35 24.33 21.72
CA GLU A 65 2.24 23.18 21.56
C GLU A 65 1.47 21.87 21.80
N GLY A 66 1.82 20.83 21.05
CA GLY A 66 1.22 19.51 21.17
C GLY A 66 1.97 18.46 20.38
N GLY A 67 1.27 17.37 20.06
CA GLY A 67 1.84 16.24 19.33
C GLY A 67 0.85 15.63 18.35
N LEU A 68 1.10 14.36 18.00
CA LEU A 68 0.30 13.59 17.06
C LEU A 68 -0.09 12.21 17.62
N ALA A 69 -0.04 12.01 18.95
CA ALA A 69 -0.30 10.72 19.60
C ALA A 69 -1.66 10.13 19.20
N ASN A 70 -2.73 10.92 19.23
CA ASN A 70 -4.08 10.51 18.81
C ASN A 70 -4.13 10.16 17.32
N ALA A 71 -3.38 10.84 16.45
CA ALA A 71 -3.33 10.58 15.01
C ALA A 71 -2.53 9.29 14.70
N PHE A 72 -1.43 9.03 15.41
CA PHE A 72 -0.70 7.77 15.32
C PHE A 72 -1.55 6.58 15.75
N PHE A 73 -2.23 6.72 16.89
CA PHE A 73 -3.14 5.69 17.39
C PHE A 73 -4.28 5.41 16.39
N GLY A 74 -4.98 6.45 15.92
CA GLY A 74 -6.08 6.26 14.98
C GLY A 74 -5.63 5.68 13.63
N SER A 75 -4.45 6.09 13.11
CA SER A 75 -3.87 5.47 11.91
C SER A 75 -3.59 3.98 12.14
N ALA A 76 -2.99 3.62 13.28
CA ALA A 76 -2.69 2.22 13.60
C ALA A 76 -3.97 1.38 13.71
N VAL A 77 -5.03 1.90 14.36
CA VAL A 77 -6.32 1.24 14.49
C VAL A 77 -6.97 1.04 13.11
N MET A 78 -7.06 2.11 12.30
CA MET A 78 -7.72 2.03 10.99
C MET A 78 -6.95 1.13 10.01
N CYS A 79 -5.63 1.23 9.95
CA CYS A 79 -4.80 0.34 9.13
C CYS A 79 -4.87 -1.11 9.62
N GLY A 80 -4.84 -1.34 10.93
CA GLY A 80 -4.96 -2.68 11.52
C GLY A 80 -6.30 -3.34 11.18
N LEU A 81 -7.41 -2.62 11.33
CA LEU A 81 -8.74 -3.10 10.95
C LEU A 81 -8.86 -3.33 9.44
N ALA A 82 -8.30 -2.44 8.61
CA ALA A 82 -8.31 -2.60 7.16
C ALA A 82 -7.58 -3.87 6.71
N ILE A 83 -6.42 -4.15 7.30
CA ILE A 83 -5.67 -5.39 7.06
C ILE A 83 -6.42 -6.61 7.59
N ALA A 84 -7.02 -6.52 8.78
CA ALA A 84 -7.78 -7.61 9.37
C ALA A 84 -9.02 -7.98 8.55
N ILE A 85 -9.65 -7.03 7.86
CA ILE A 85 -10.80 -7.26 6.98
C ILE A 85 -10.35 -7.63 5.57
N GLY A 86 -9.47 -6.82 4.96
CA GLY A 86 -9.11 -6.94 3.55
C GLY A 86 -8.22 -8.15 3.25
N THR A 87 -7.33 -8.53 4.18
CA THR A 87 -6.39 -9.64 3.95
C THR A 87 -7.06 -11.00 3.88
N PRO A 88 -7.90 -11.43 4.83
CA PRO A 88 -8.56 -12.73 4.74
C PRO A 88 -9.42 -12.84 3.48
N LEU A 89 -10.21 -11.82 3.19
CA LEU A 89 -11.06 -11.79 1.98
C LEU A 89 -10.22 -11.82 0.71
N GLY A 90 -9.13 -11.05 0.67
CA GLY A 90 -8.21 -10.99 -0.46
C GLY A 90 -7.49 -12.32 -0.71
N VAL A 91 -7.00 -12.97 0.35
CA VAL A 91 -6.35 -14.28 0.25
C VAL A 91 -7.34 -15.35 -0.22
N LEU A 92 -8.55 -15.40 0.32
CA LEU A 92 -9.57 -16.36 -0.10
C LEU A 92 -9.96 -16.16 -1.57
N ALA A 93 -10.22 -14.91 -1.99
CA ALA A 93 -10.57 -14.60 -3.37
C ALA A 93 -9.41 -14.87 -4.34
N GLY A 94 -8.17 -14.49 -4.00
CA GLY A 94 -6.98 -14.77 -4.79
C GLY A 94 -6.70 -16.27 -4.93
N THR A 95 -6.91 -17.03 -3.86
CA THR A 95 -6.79 -18.49 -3.89
C THR A 95 -7.85 -19.13 -4.79
N TRP A 96 -9.10 -18.65 -4.69
CA TRP A 96 -10.14 -19.13 -5.57
C TRP A 96 -9.81 -18.83 -7.04
N LEU A 97 -9.26 -17.65 -7.34
CA LEU A 97 -8.83 -17.29 -8.68
C LEU A 97 -7.70 -18.17 -9.21
N ALA A 98 -6.70 -18.48 -8.37
CA ALA A 98 -5.56 -19.30 -8.76
C ALA A 98 -5.93 -20.76 -9.00
N GLU A 99 -6.72 -21.36 -8.09
CA GLU A 99 -6.98 -22.80 -8.06
C GLU A 99 -8.26 -23.21 -8.82
N TYR A 100 -9.29 -22.36 -8.84
CA TYR A 100 -10.61 -22.72 -9.39
C TYR A 100 -11.06 -21.78 -10.53
N GLY A 101 -10.56 -20.55 -10.57
CA GLY A 101 -11.00 -19.52 -11.52
C GLY A 101 -10.32 -19.57 -12.89
N ASN A 102 -9.21 -20.31 -13.03
CA ASN A 102 -8.31 -20.18 -14.18
C ASN A 102 -8.95 -20.54 -15.53
N PHE A 103 -9.88 -21.50 -15.54
CA PHE A 103 -10.57 -21.96 -16.76
C PHE A 103 -12.05 -21.58 -16.81
N ARG A 104 -12.52 -20.68 -15.93
CA ARG A 104 -13.91 -20.27 -15.85
C ARG A 104 -14.09 -18.82 -16.26
N LYS A 105 -15.16 -18.52 -17.01
CA LYS A 105 -15.55 -17.13 -17.35
C LYS A 105 -15.68 -16.24 -16.10
N ALA A 106 -16.15 -16.80 -14.98
CA ALA A 106 -16.24 -16.09 -13.70
C ALA A 106 -14.87 -15.61 -13.20
N GLY A 107 -13.81 -16.40 -13.35
CA GLY A 107 -12.47 -15.98 -12.97
C GLY A 107 -11.94 -14.80 -13.78
N THR A 108 -12.23 -14.77 -15.09
CA THR A 108 -11.90 -13.61 -15.95
C THR A 108 -12.65 -12.36 -15.52
N VAL A 109 -13.94 -12.48 -15.18
CA VAL A 109 -14.74 -11.34 -14.71
C VAL A 109 -14.22 -10.82 -13.36
N VAL A 110 -13.91 -11.71 -12.42
CA VAL A 110 -13.39 -11.30 -11.09
C VAL A 110 -12.04 -10.60 -11.23
N ARG A 111 -11.12 -11.10 -12.09
CA ARG A 111 -9.84 -10.41 -12.36
C ARG A 111 -10.08 -9.03 -12.98
N PHE A 112 -10.97 -8.93 -13.94
CA PHE A 112 -11.32 -7.64 -14.57
C PHE A 112 -11.87 -6.64 -13.54
N VAL A 113 -12.77 -7.07 -12.64
CA VAL A 113 -13.29 -6.22 -11.57
C VAL A 113 -12.16 -5.82 -10.59
N ASN A 114 -11.28 -6.76 -10.26
CA ASN A 114 -10.11 -6.49 -9.42
C ASN A 114 -9.15 -5.46 -10.03
N ASP A 115 -8.91 -5.54 -11.34
CA ASP A 115 -8.07 -4.59 -12.07
C ASP A 115 -8.71 -3.19 -12.13
N ILE A 116 -10.05 -3.10 -12.25
CA ILE A 116 -10.79 -1.83 -12.12
C ILE A 116 -10.59 -1.23 -10.72
N LEU A 117 -10.73 -2.03 -9.66
CA LEU A 117 -10.53 -1.55 -8.29
C LEU A 117 -9.09 -1.08 -8.04
N LEU A 118 -8.09 -1.74 -8.62
CA LEU A 118 -6.68 -1.32 -8.54
C LEU A 118 -6.40 0.01 -9.24
N SER A 119 -7.12 0.31 -10.33
CA SER A 119 -6.99 1.53 -11.12
C SER A 119 -7.86 2.67 -10.61
N ALA A 120 -8.83 2.39 -9.74
CA ALA A 120 -9.75 3.38 -9.22
C ALA A 120 -9.02 4.44 -8.36
N PRO A 121 -9.32 5.74 -8.53
CA PRO A 121 -8.84 6.77 -7.62
C PRO A 121 -9.31 6.49 -6.19
N SER A 122 -8.42 6.56 -5.20
CA SER A 122 -8.74 6.23 -3.80
C SER A 122 -9.86 7.10 -3.21
N ILE A 123 -9.99 8.33 -3.68
CA ILE A 123 -11.09 9.22 -3.30
C ILE A 123 -12.47 8.63 -3.66
N VAL A 124 -12.58 7.94 -4.80
CA VAL A 124 -13.83 7.32 -5.25
C VAL A 124 -14.23 6.19 -4.30
N LEU A 125 -13.25 5.40 -3.82
CA LEU A 125 -13.51 4.35 -2.82
C LEU A 125 -13.95 4.95 -1.48
N GLY A 126 -13.39 6.09 -1.09
CA GLY A 126 -13.84 6.84 0.09
C GLY A 126 -15.29 7.33 -0.05
N LEU A 127 -15.64 7.92 -1.18
CA LEU A 127 -17.02 8.37 -1.47
C LEU A 127 -18.01 7.19 -1.58
N PHE A 128 -17.56 6.06 -2.12
CA PHE A 128 -18.36 4.84 -2.13
C PHE A 128 -18.73 4.38 -0.72
N VAL A 129 -17.74 4.31 0.17
CA VAL A 129 -17.99 3.95 1.57
C VAL A 129 -18.80 5.01 2.30
N TYR A 130 -18.60 6.29 1.98
CA TYR A 130 -19.43 7.37 2.50
C TYR A 130 -20.91 7.16 2.18
N THR A 131 -21.24 6.89 0.92
CA THR A 131 -22.63 6.67 0.50
C THR A 131 -23.21 5.37 1.03
N LEU A 132 -22.39 4.29 1.09
CA LEU A 132 -22.85 2.97 1.48
C LEU A 132 -23.00 2.80 3.00
N TYR A 133 -22.11 3.44 3.79
CA TYR A 133 -22.06 3.24 5.23
C TYR A 133 -22.34 4.53 6.01
N VAL A 134 -21.59 5.61 5.78
CA VAL A 134 -21.71 6.84 6.57
C VAL A 134 -23.10 7.45 6.45
N MET A 135 -23.66 7.55 5.24
CA MET A 135 -25.01 8.08 5.05
C MET A 135 -26.09 7.20 5.70
N GLN A 136 -25.90 5.87 5.71
CA GLN A 136 -26.85 4.94 6.33
C GLN A 136 -26.81 4.98 7.87
N THR A 137 -25.68 5.41 8.44
CA THR A 137 -25.52 5.59 9.89
C THR A 137 -25.87 7.00 10.37
N GLY A 138 -26.68 7.74 9.62
CA GLY A 138 -27.10 9.10 9.94
C GLY A 138 -26.03 10.18 9.69
N GLY A 139 -25.09 9.94 8.80
CA GLY A 139 -24.03 10.89 8.44
C GLY A 139 -22.86 10.92 9.44
N GLN A 140 -22.73 9.94 10.32
CA GLN A 140 -21.69 9.90 11.34
C GLN A 140 -20.38 9.34 10.76
N PHE A 141 -19.34 10.16 10.76
CA PHE A 141 -17.98 9.72 10.47
C PHE A 141 -17.46 8.77 11.56
N SER A 142 -16.65 7.79 11.18
CA SER A 142 -16.11 6.83 12.14
C SER A 142 -14.79 6.22 11.66
N ALA A 143 -13.96 5.79 12.60
CA ALA A 143 -12.74 5.05 12.28
C ALA A 143 -13.06 3.72 11.56
N PHE A 144 -14.20 3.10 11.87
CA PHE A 144 -14.65 1.90 11.17
C PHE A 144 -14.95 2.16 9.69
N ALA A 145 -15.64 3.27 9.36
CA ALA A 145 -15.84 3.68 7.96
C ALA A 145 -14.50 3.95 7.26
N GLY A 146 -13.55 4.60 7.96
CA GLY A 146 -12.18 4.80 7.50
C GLY A 146 -11.48 3.47 7.22
N ALA A 147 -11.52 2.55 8.16
CA ALA A 147 -10.95 1.21 8.00
C ALA A 147 -11.58 0.43 6.84
N LEU A 148 -12.90 0.54 6.65
CA LEU A 148 -13.60 -0.09 5.55
C LEU A 148 -13.15 0.47 4.20
N SER A 149 -12.98 1.78 4.07
CA SER A 149 -12.48 2.41 2.85
C SER A 149 -11.04 2.00 2.52
N LEU A 150 -10.19 1.89 3.54
CA LEU A 150 -8.82 1.36 3.39
C LEU A 150 -8.84 -0.14 3.04
N ALA A 151 -9.78 -0.92 3.58
CA ALA A 151 -9.92 -2.35 3.25
C ALA A 151 -10.26 -2.57 1.77
N PHE A 152 -11.06 -1.69 1.17
CA PHE A 152 -11.32 -1.71 -0.28
C PHE A 152 -10.07 -1.43 -1.13
N ILE A 153 -9.06 -0.75 -0.59
CA ILE A 153 -7.75 -0.57 -1.24
C ILE A 153 -6.85 -1.78 -1.04
N VAL A 154 -6.86 -2.38 0.16
CA VAL A 154 -6.06 -3.58 0.50
C VAL A 154 -6.52 -4.79 -0.29
N LEU A 155 -7.83 -5.01 -0.35
CA LEU A 155 -8.46 -6.19 -0.92
C LEU A 155 -7.93 -6.52 -2.34
N PRO A 156 -8.00 -5.62 -3.33
CA PRO A 156 -7.57 -5.94 -4.69
C PRO A 156 -6.05 -6.17 -4.80
N VAL A 157 -5.25 -5.52 -3.96
CA VAL A 157 -3.80 -5.76 -3.90
C VAL A 157 -3.50 -7.17 -3.41
N VAL A 158 -4.16 -7.60 -2.32
CA VAL A 158 -3.96 -8.93 -1.73
C VAL A 158 -4.52 -10.02 -2.65
N VAL A 159 -5.69 -9.80 -3.28
CA VAL A 159 -6.26 -10.72 -4.29
C VAL A 159 -5.25 -10.98 -5.40
N ARG A 160 -4.72 -9.91 -6.01
CA ARG A 160 -3.78 -10.00 -7.12
C ARG A 160 -2.49 -10.69 -6.70
N THR A 161 -1.90 -10.27 -5.59
CA THR A 161 -0.65 -10.86 -5.11
C THR A 161 -0.81 -12.33 -4.79
N THR A 162 -1.93 -12.72 -4.16
CA THR A 162 -2.21 -14.13 -3.83
C THR A 162 -2.41 -14.95 -5.09
N ASP A 163 -3.21 -14.49 -6.07
CA ASP A 163 -3.41 -15.18 -7.37
C ASP A 163 -2.06 -15.38 -8.09
N GLU A 164 -1.23 -14.34 -8.19
CA GLU A 164 0.06 -14.40 -8.86
C GLU A 164 1.04 -15.34 -8.13
N MET A 165 1.15 -15.24 -6.79
CA MET A 165 2.09 -16.06 -6.02
C MET A 165 1.73 -17.55 -6.04
N LEU A 166 0.44 -17.89 -5.94
CA LEU A 166 -0.01 -19.28 -6.03
C LEU A 166 0.21 -19.88 -7.42
N ARG A 167 0.12 -19.08 -8.48
CA ARG A 167 0.41 -19.53 -9.85
C ARG A 167 1.88 -19.78 -10.11
N LEU A 168 2.79 -19.11 -9.40
CA LEU A 168 4.23 -19.35 -9.51
C LEU A 168 4.65 -20.69 -8.91
N VAL A 169 3.82 -21.32 -8.08
CA VAL A 169 4.12 -22.66 -7.56
C VAL A 169 4.01 -23.69 -8.68
N PRO A 170 5.07 -24.49 -8.94
CA PRO A 170 5.11 -25.47 -10.03
C PRO A 170 3.95 -26.47 -9.97
N SER A 171 3.35 -26.81 -11.13
CA SER A 171 2.24 -27.77 -11.21
C SER A 171 2.62 -29.17 -10.70
N GLN A 172 3.90 -29.55 -10.86
CA GLN A 172 4.44 -30.82 -10.38
C GLN A 172 4.24 -31.01 -8.87
N MET A 173 4.34 -29.94 -8.08
CA MET A 173 4.09 -30.03 -6.63
C MET A 173 2.62 -30.33 -6.31
N ARG A 174 1.69 -29.76 -7.11
CA ARG A 174 0.25 -30.06 -6.99
C ARG A 174 -0.06 -31.50 -7.38
N GLU A 175 0.46 -31.93 -8.53
CA GLU A 175 0.27 -33.27 -9.07
C GLU A 175 0.83 -34.35 -8.14
N ALA A 176 2.05 -34.15 -7.61
CA ALA A 176 2.67 -35.05 -6.65
C ALA A 176 1.84 -35.20 -5.37
N ALA A 177 1.32 -34.10 -4.83
CA ALA A 177 0.49 -34.16 -3.63
C ALA A 177 -0.88 -34.82 -3.88
N LEU A 178 -1.49 -34.57 -5.06
CA LEU A 178 -2.75 -35.19 -5.45
C LEU A 178 -2.58 -36.70 -5.71
N SER A 179 -1.45 -37.15 -6.28
CA SER A 179 -1.17 -38.57 -6.52
C SER A 179 -1.01 -39.38 -5.25
N LEU A 180 -0.69 -38.73 -4.12
CA LEU A 180 -0.70 -39.31 -2.77
C LEU A 180 -2.14 -39.43 -2.15
N GLY A 181 -3.18 -39.07 -2.92
CA GLY A 181 -4.56 -39.10 -2.45
C GLY A 181 -4.95 -37.94 -1.52
N ILE A 182 -4.13 -36.90 -1.43
CA ILE A 182 -4.42 -35.73 -0.58
C ILE A 182 -5.51 -34.89 -1.26
N PRO A 183 -6.62 -34.55 -0.59
CA PRO A 183 -7.69 -33.75 -1.17
C PRO A 183 -7.20 -32.32 -1.49
N GLN A 184 -7.71 -31.72 -2.57
CA GLN A 184 -7.25 -30.46 -3.14
C GLN A 184 -7.15 -29.31 -2.13
N TRP A 185 -8.11 -29.16 -1.21
CA TRP A 185 -8.07 -28.11 -0.18
C TRP A 185 -6.89 -28.26 0.79
N LYS A 186 -6.48 -29.50 1.12
CA LYS A 186 -5.29 -29.75 1.94
C LYS A 186 -4.01 -29.46 1.15
N VAL A 187 -3.97 -29.77 -0.15
CA VAL A 187 -2.84 -29.39 -1.03
C VAL A 187 -2.69 -27.88 -1.00
N THR A 188 -3.77 -27.13 -1.14
CA THR A 188 -3.72 -25.65 -1.10
C THR A 188 -3.16 -25.15 0.23
N VAL A 189 -3.67 -25.62 1.36
CA VAL A 189 -3.29 -25.11 2.68
C VAL A 189 -1.89 -25.59 3.10
N GLN A 190 -1.53 -26.86 2.85
CA GLN A 190 -0.31 -27.45 3.39
C GLN A 190 0.89 -27.35 2.45
N VAL A 191 0.66 -27.28 1.14
CA VAL A 191 1.72 -27.24 0.13
C VAL A 191 1.81 -25.84 -0.49
N LEU A 192 0.72 -25.36 -1.11
CA LEU A 192 0.77 -24.14 -1.90
C LEU A 192 0.99 -22.90 -1.04
N TYR A 193 0.25 -22.74 0.05
CA TYR A 193 0.45 -21.60 0.94
C TYR A 193 1.84 -21.57 1.56
N ARG A 194 2.41 -22.72 1.92
CA ARG A 194 3.78 -22.76 2.45
C ARG A 194 4.80 -22.30 1.40
N SER A 195 4.63 -22.73 0.17
CA SER A 195 5.53 -22.34 -0.94
C SER A 195 5.37 -20.87 -1.33
N ALA A 196 4.14 -20.33 -1.30
CA ALA A 196 3.82 -18.97 -1.69
C ALA A 196 3.87 -17.95 -0.51
N ALA A 197 4.03 -18.42 0.73
CA ALA A 197 3.88 -17.60 1.95
C ALA A 197 4.68 -16.30 1.92
N ALA A 198 5.96 -16.36 1.55
CA ALA A 198 6.82 -15.18 1.52
C ALA A 198 6.29 -14.11 0.55
N GLY A 199 5.82 -14.51 -0.62
CA GLY A 199 5.25 -13.59 -1.60
C GLY A 199 3.93 -12.99 -1.12
N ILE A 200 3.04 -13.80 -0.55
CA ILE A 200 1.75 -13.34 0.00
C ILE A 200 1.98 -12.36 1.15
N ILE A 201 2.82 -12.70 2.12
CA ILE A 201 3.15 -11.81 3.25
C ILE A 201 3.76 -10.49 2.76
N THR A 202 4.66 -10.56 1.78
CA THR A 202 5.24 -9.36 1.16
C THR A 202 4.16 -8.48 0.52
N GLY A 203 3.20 -9.07 -0.19
CA GLY A 203 2.07 -8.34 -0.77
C GLY A 203 1.21 -7.65 0.28
N ILE A 204 0.94 -8.32 1.41
CA ILE A 204 0.21 -7.75 2.56
C ILE A 204 0.98 -6.57 3.17
N LEU A 205 2.29 -6.71 3.38
CA LEU A 205 3.13 -5.64 3.91
C LEU A 205 3.19 -4.43 2.96
N LEU A 206 3.26 -4.66 1.65
CA LEU A 206 3.21 -3.58 0.65
C LEU A 206 1.83 -2.91 0.61
N ALA A 207 0.74 -3.67 0.79
CA ALA A 207 -0.60 -3.10 0.93
C ALA A 207 -0.70 -2.24 2.20
N LEU A 208 -0.15 -2.70 3.34
CA LEU A 208 -0.06 -1.91 4.58
C LEU A 208 0.73 -0.61 4.37
N ALA A 209 1.91 -0.69 3.76
CA ALA A 209 2.73 0.48 3.44
C ALA A 209 1.95 1.51 2.59
N ARG A 210 1.18 1.04 1.60
CA ARG A 210 0.35 1.88 0.75
C ARG A 210 -0.75 2.58 1.55
N ILE A 211 -1.58 1.85 2.29
CA ILE A 211 -2.72 2.44 3.02
C ILE A 211 -2.32 3.35 4.17
N SER A 212 -1.11 3.18 4.71
CA SER A 212 -0.61 4.03 5.80
C SER A 212 -0.48 5.51 5.41
N GLY A 213 -0.30 5.80 4.12
CA GLY A 213 -0.21 7.17 3.58
C GLY A 213 -1.50 7.69 2.94
N GLU A 214 -2.58 6.92 2.93
CA GLU A 214 -3.83 7.33 2.27
C GLU A 214 -4.55 8.42 3.05
N THR A 215 -4.82 9.54 2.37
CA THR A 215 -5.49 10.72 2.93
C THR A 215 -6.91 10.86 2.40
N ALA A 216 -7.08 10.82 1.08
CA ALA A 216 -8.33 11.18 0.42
C ALA A 216 -9.55 10.36 0.86
N PRO A 217 -9.49 9.01 0.97
CA PRO A 217 -10.65 8.24 1.41
C PRO A 217 -11.01 8.52 2.88
N LEU A 218 -10.02 8.82 3.73
CA LEU A 218 -10.24 9.08 5.16
C LEU A 218 -10.91 10.43 5.42
N LEU A 219 -10.72 11.42 4.56
CA LEU A 219 -11.41 12.72 4.65
C LEU A 219 -12.94 12.58 4.58
N PHE A 220 -13.44 11.58 3.86
CA PHE A 220 -14.88 11.36 3.67
C PHE A 220 -15.45 10.28 4.59
N THR A 221 -14.63 9.57 5.36
CA THR A 221 -15.09 8.41 6.14
C THR A 221 -14.75 8.50 7.62
N ALA A 222 -13.51 8.82 7.98
CA ALA A 222 -13.06 8.99 9.37
C ALA A 222 -13.04 10.44 9.80
N PHE A 223 -12.85 11.37 8.88
CA PHE A 223 -12.75 12.82 9.02
C PHE A 223 -11.58 13.24 9.90
N GLY A 224 -11.74 13.23 11.22
CA GLY A 224 -10.71 13.55 12.20
C GLY A 224 -11.28 13.92 13.55
N ASN A 225 -10.44 13.82 14.58
CA ASN A 225 -10.78 14.23 15.96
C ASN A 225 -9.50 14.73 16.65
N GLN A 226 -9.53 15.91 17.22
CA GLN A 226 -8.38 16.47 17.95
C GLN A 226 -8.17 15.81 19.31
N TYR A 227 -9.21 15.18 19.87
CA TYR A 227 -9.16 14.51 21.15
C TYR A 227 -8.85 13.01 21.01
N TRP A 228 -8.34 12.45 22.08
CA TRP A 228 -8.15 11.00 22.17
C TRP A 228 -9.50 10.28 22.14
N ASN A 229 -9.63 9.33 21.23
CA ASN A 229 -10.80 8.49 21.12
C ASN A 229 -10.39 7.05 20.83
N SER A 230 -10.94 6.10 21.57
CA SER A 230 -10.72 4.65 21.36
C SER A 230 -11.95 3.94 20.77
N ASN A 231 -13.08 4.64 20.64
CA ASN A 231 -14.29 4.06 20.07
C ASN A 231 -14.21 4.10 18.53
N VAL A 232 -14.09 2.91 17.92
CA VAL A 232 -13.97 2.76 16.45
C VAL A 232 -15.20 3.23 15.66
N PHE A 233 -16.35 3.37 16.31
CA PHE A 233 -17.58 3.88 15.68
C PHE A 233 -17.72 5.41 15.78
N GLN A 234 -16.69 6.09 16.23
CA GLN A 234 -16.62 7.56 16.27
C GLN A 234 -15.44 8.06 15.42
N PRO A 235 -15.41 9.36 15.07
CA PRO A 235 -14.30 9.96 14.34
C PRO A 235 -12.97 9.80 15.07
N MET A 236 -11.93 9.42 14.35
CA MET A 236 -10.55 9.36 14.84
C MET A 236 -9.63 10.15 13.93
N ALA A 237 -8.61 10.78 14.52
CA ALA A 237 -7.54 11.39 13.76
C ALA A 237 -6.73 10.32 13.00
N SER A 238 -6.15 10.70 11.87
CA SER A 238 -5.12 9.94 11.18
C SER A 238 -3.96 10.82 10.79
N VAL A 239 -2.75 10.28 10.80
CA VAL A 239 -1.54 11.05 10.49
C VAL A 239 -1.64 11.73 9.11
N PRO A 240 -2.03 11.04 8.00
CA PRO A 240 -2.14 11.67 6.69
C PRO A 240 -3.17 12.81 6.63
N VAL A 241 -4.31 12.66 7.32
CA VAL A 241 -5.35 13.72 7.33
C VAL A 241 -4.89 14.92 8.14
N VAL A 242 -4.31 14.71 9.34
CA VAL A 242 -3.79 15.81 10.17
C VAL A 242 -2.64 16.53 9.45
N MET A 243 -1.72 15.80 8.82
CA MET A 243 -0.66 16.40 8.01
C MET A 243 -1.21 17.27 6.88
N ASN A 244 -2.25 16.80 6.17
CA ASN A 244 -2.89 17.57 5.10
C ASN A 244 -3.51 18.88 5.62
N GLN A 245 -4.18 18.83 6.77
CA GLN A 245 -4.78 20.00 7.40
C GLN A 245 -3.71 20.99 7.92
N PHE A 246 -2.65 20.47 8.54
CA PHE A 246 -1.62 21.28 9.16
C PHE A 246 -0.64 21.88 8.16
N ALA A 247 -0.34 21.19 7.06
CA ALA A 247 0.55 21.69 6.02
C ALA A 247 0.02 22.95 5.32
N GLY A 248 -1.30 23.07 5.16
CA GLY A 248 -1.95 24.24 4.58
C GLY A 248 -2.28 25.35 5.59
N SER A 249 -1.91 25.17 6.85
CA SER A 249 -2.22 26.11 7.93
C SER A 249 -1.26 27.31 7.95
N PRO A 250 -1.70 28.52 8.34
CA PRO A 250 -0.83 29.66 8.56
C PRO A 250 0.00 29.56 9.85
N TYR A 251 -0.26 28.58 10.72
CA TYR A 251 0.42 28.43 12.01
C TYR A 251 1.71 27.63 11.85
N GLU A 252 2.85 28.21 12.19
CA GLU A 252 4.16 27.58 12.09
C GLU A 252 4.27 26.31 12.95
N SER A 253 3.72 26.33 14.16
CA SER A 253 3.69 25.14 15.06
C SER A 253 3.01 23.94 14.40
N TRP A 254 1.92 24.14 13.68
CA TRP A 254 1.23 23.09 12.95
C TRP A 254 2.02 22.59 11.73
N GLN A 255 2.68 23.51 11.00
CA GLN A 255 3.54 23.11 9.88
C GLN A 255 4.72 22.25 10.35
N VAL A 256 5.34 22.59 11.49
CA VAL A 256 6.42 21.78 12.09
C VAL A 256 5.92 20.39 12.44
N LEU A 257 4.73 20.26 13.07
CA LEU A 257 4.11 18.97 13.36
C LEU A 257 3.78 18.17 12.07
N ALA A 258 3.32 18.85 11.01
CA ALA A 258 3.07 18.20 9.72
C ALA A 258 4.36 17.62 9.12
N TRP A 259 5.48 18.35 9.14
CA TRP A 259 6.76 17.85 8.67
C TRP A 259 7.30 16.70 9.51
N ALA A 260 7.16 16.78 10.84
CA ALA A 260 7.56 15.69 11.75
C ALA A 260 6.71 14.44 11.53
N GLY A 261 5.38 14.59 11.43
CA GLY A 261 4.46 13.48 11.11
C GLY A 261 4.79 12.82 9.77
N ALA A 262 5.07 13.63 8.74
CA ALA A 262 5.48 13.14 7.42
C ALA A 262 6.79 12.34 7.47
N LEU A 263 7.78 12.81 8.24
CA LEU A 263 9.05 12.10 8.42
C LEU A 263 8.84 10.75 9.11
N VAL A 264 8.10 10.73 10.24
CA VAL A 264 7.79 9.48 10.97
C VAL A 264 7.04 8.49 10.08
N LEU A 265 6.03 8.95 9.34
CA LEU A 265 5.27 8.11 8.43
C LEU A 265 6.16 7.54 7.30
N THR A 266 7.04 8.37 6.73
CA THR A 266 7.97 7.94 5.67
C THR A 266 8.94 6.88 6.18
N VAL A 267 9.50 7.08 7.39
CA VAL A 267 10.38 6.09 8.04
C VAL A 267 9.61 4.79 8.31
N PHE A 268 8.38 4.87 8.81
CA PHE A 268 7.54 3.69 9.03
C PHE A 268 7.30 2.91 7.73
N VAL A 269 6.88 3.57 6.65
CA VAL A 269 6.65 2.95 5.34
C VAL A 269 7.93 2.34 4.77
N LEU A 270 9.08 3.02 4.95
CA LEU A 270 10.39 2.49 4.55
C LEU A 270 10.73 1.21 5.32
N LEU A 271 10.56 1.19 6.63
CA LEU A 271 10.82 0.01 7.47
C LEU A 271 9.93 -1.16 7.08
N VAL A 272 8.63 -0.94 6.85
CA VAL A 272 7.70 -1.97 6.37
C VAL A 272 8.14 -2.50 5.01
N SER A 273 8.53 -1.63 4.07
CA SER A 273 8.98 -2.00 2.73
C SER A 273 10.29 -2.78 2.75
N LEU A 274 11.24 -2.39 3.61
CA LEU A 274 12.51 -3.11 3.79
C LEU A 274 12.28 -4.48 4.43
N SER A 275 11.38 -4.59 5.40
CA SER A 275 10.99 -5.85 6.03
C SER A 275 10.38 -6.81 5.00
N ALA A 276 9.50 -6.30 4.12
CA ALA A 276 8.92 -7.07 3.03
C ALA A 276 9.99 -7.62 2.07
N ARG A 277 10.97 -6.80 1.69
CA ARG A 277 12.10 -7.23 0.84
C ARG A 277 13.01 -8.24 1.55
N GLY A 278 13.27 -8.06 2.84
CA GLY A 278 14.08 -8.97 3.66
C GLY A 278 13.48 -10.37 3.72
N ILE A 279 12.16 -10.49 3.83
CA ILE A 279 11.46 -11.78 3.81
C ILE A 279 11.64 -12.50 2.47
N LEU A 280 11.53 -11.78 1.35
CA LEU A 280 11.74 -12.36 0.02
C LEU A 280 13.17 -12.85 -0.19
N LEU A 281 14.17 -12.07 0.23
CA LEU A 281 15.58 -12.44 0.06
C LEU A 281 15.95 -13.69 0.90
N ARG A 282 15.46 -13.76 2.14
CA ARG A 282 15.72 -14.91 3.02
C ARG A 282 15.20 -16.23 2.45
N ASN A 283 14.04 -16.20 1.81
CA ASN A 283 13.47 -17.41 1.20
C ASN A 283 14.19 -17.85 -0.09
N ARG A 284 14.82 -16.94 -0.84
CA ARG A 284 15.64 -17.31 -1.99
C ARG A 284 16.88 -18.09 -1.58
N ILE A 285 17.55 -17.67 -0.50
CA ILE A 285 18.79 -18.29 0.00
C ILE A 285 18.54 -19.69 0.58
N SER A 286 17.32 -20.04 0.98
CA SER A 286 17.00 -21.37 1.54
C SER A 286 16.62 -22.41 0.47
N HIS A 287 16.58 -22.05 -0.80
CA HIS A 287 16.25 -22.93 -1.94
C HIS A 287 17.46 -23.23 -2.85
N ASP A 288 18.58 -22.53 -2.65
CA ASP A 288 19.91 -22.87 -3.21
C ASP A 288 20.70 -23.70 -2.19
#